data_328606d091e17abf896206e0629adc31
#
_entry.id   328606d091e17abf896206e0629adc31
#
_cell.length_a   1.000
_cell.length_b   1.000
_cell.length_c   1.000
_cell.angle_alpha   90.00
_cell.angle_beta   90.00
_cell.angle_gamma   90.00
#
_symmetry.space_group_name_H-M   'P 1'
#
loop_
_entity.id
_entity.type
_entity.pdbx_description
1 polymer ?
#
loop_
_entity_poly.entity_id
_entity_poly.type
_entity_poly.pdbx_seq_one_letter_code
_entity_poly.pdbx_strand_id
1 'polypeptide(L)'
;MSVQSATRIKVKGVVQGVGFRPFVYRLASELGLVGDVRNDPSGVLINLTGPIAEIDLFLDRMRHETPPLAQIDSVTCLLYTSPSPRD
;
A
#
# COMPACT_ATOMS: atom_id res chain seq x y z
N MET A 1 -11.78 17.61 8.88
CA MET A 1 -11.88 16.26 9.42
C MET A 1 -11.43 15.26 8.39
N SER A 2 -10.55 14.35 8.78
CA SER A 2 -10.03 13.35 7.86
C SER A 2 -10.99 12.18 7.72
N VAL A 3 -11.12 11.66 6.50
CA VAL A 3 -11.88 10.44 6.26
C VAL A 3 -10.89 9.28 6.31
N GLN A 4 -11.14 8.34 7.19
CA GLN A 4 -10.31 7.15 7.34
C GLN A 4 -10.83 6.06 6.41
N SER A 5 -9.92 5.30 5.85
CA SER A 5 -10.26 4.18 4.98
C SER A 5 -9.40 2.98 5.31
N ALA A 6 -9.95 1.80 5.07
CA ALA A 6 -9.19 0.55 5.10
C ALA A 6 -9.07 0.08 3.65
N THR A 7 -7.85 -0.07 3.19
CA THR A 7 -7.57 -0.39 1.79
C THR A 7 -6.67 -1.60 1.70
N ARG A 8 -7.00 -2.54 0.85
CA ARG A 8 -6.16 -3.68 0.55
C ARG A 8 -5.59 -3.52 -0.85
N ILE A 9 -4.27 -3.58 -0.95
CA ILE A 9 -3.57 -3.34 -2.20
C ILE A 9 -2.78 -4.57 -2.57
N LYS A 10 -2.97 -5.07 -3.78
CA LYS A 10 -2.20 -6.18 -4.29
C LYS A 10 -1.16 -5.65 -5.28
N VAL A 11 0.10 -5.95 -5.00
CA VAL A 11 1.21 -5.55 -5.87
C VAL A 11 1.80 -6.80 -6.48
N LYS A 12 1.82 -6.87 -7.80
CA LYS A 12 2.41 -7.98 -8.53
C LYS A 12 3.74 -7.54 -9.12
N GLY A 13 4.68 -8.48 -9.16
CA GLY A 13 5.97 -8.21 -9.76
C GLY A 13 7.11 -8.81 -8.94
N VAL A 14 8.32 -8.29 -9.15
CA VAL A 14 9.49 -8.71 -8.40
C VAL A 14 9.57 -7.84 -7.15
N VAL A 15 8.87 -8.28 -6.10
CA VAL A 15 8.71 -7.49 -4.87
C VAL A 15 9.01 -8.30 -3.61
N GLN A 16 9.47 -9.55 -3.75
CA GLN A 16 9.86 -10.37 -2.62
C GLN A 16 11.38 -10.53 -2.64
N GLY A 17 11.99 -10.41 -1.47
CA GLY A 17 13.42 -10.59 -1.35
C GLY A 17 14.27 -9.45 -1.92
N VAL A 18 13.67 -8.30 -2.17
CA VAL A 18 14.36 -7.16 -2.79
C VAL A 18 14.23 -5.88 -1.97
N GLY A 19 13.86 -6.01 -0.68
CA GLY A 19 13.73 -4.86 0.20
C GLY A 19 12.42 -4.10 0.07
N PHE A 20 11.45 -4.67 -0.61
CA PHE A 20 10.18 -3.98 -0.86
C PHE A 20 9.33 -3.85 0.41
N ARG A 21 9.26 -4.89 1.25
CA ARG A 21 8.45 -4.81 2.47
C ARG A 21 8.96 -3.76 3.46
N PRO A 22 10.27 -3.70 3.77
CA PRO A 22 10.77 -2.60 4.61
C PRO A 22 10.48 -1.23 4.02
N PHE A 23 10.59 -1.11 2.71
CA PHE A 23 10.27 0.13 2.01
C PHE A 23 8.81 0.53 2.24
N VAL A 24 7.88 -0.44 2.11
CA VAL A 24 6.45 -0.17 2.33
C VAL A 24 6.19 0.28 3.77
N TYR A 25 6.79 -0.41 4.77
CA TYR A 25 6.61 -0.04 6.16
C TYR A 25 7.13 1.37 6.43
N ARG A 26 8.29 1.70 5.89
CA ARG A 26 8.85 3.05 6.08
C ARG A 26 7.94 4.10 5.46
N LEU A 27 7.49 3.86 4.23
CA LEU A 27 6.64 4.80 3.52
C LEU A 27 5.31 5.01 4.24
N ALA A 28 4.68 3.92 4.69
CA ALA A 28 3.44 4.00 5.45
C ALA A 28 3.65 4.79 6.74
N SER A 29 4.75 4.55 7.43
CA SER A 29 5.06 5.25 8.67
C SER A 29 5.23 6.75 8.43
N GLU A 30 5.90 7.13 7.34
CA GLU A 30 6.08 8.54 7.01
C GLU A 30 4.76 9.25 6.75
N LEU A 31 3.78 8.52 6.25
CA LEU A 31 2.47 9.07 5.93
C LEU A 31 1.45 8.87 7.05
N GLY A 32 1.87 8.30 8.18
CA GLY A 32 0.97 8.08 9.31
C GLY A 32 -0.05 6.99 9.06
N LEU A 33 0.22 6.08 8.14
CA LEU A 33 -0.67 4.97 7.84
C LEU A 33 -0.32 3.76 8.71
N VAL A 34 -1.34 2.97 9.02
CA VAL A 34 -1.20 1.77 9.86
C VAL A 34 -1.62 0.57 9.04
N GLY A 35 -0.89 -0.53 9.19
CA GLY A 35 -1.27 -1.73 8.47
C GLY A 35 -0.16 -2.76 8.45
N ASP A 36 -0.23 -3.65 7.48
CA ASP A 36 0.78 -4.71 7.35
C ASP A 36 1.03 -5.03 5.88
N VAL A 37 2.09 -5.81 5.67
CA VAL A 37 2.49 -6.29 4.36
C VAL A 37 2.73 -7.78 4.47
N ARG A 38 2.15 -8.54 3.56
CA ARG A 38 2.30 -10.00 3.53
C ARG A 38 2.77 -10.44 2.16
N ASN A 39 3.54 -11.52 2.14
CA ASN A 39 3.87 -12.17 0.87
C ASN A 39 2.62 -12.83 0.30
N ASP A 40 2.50 -12.77 -1.01
CA ASP A 40 1.41 -13.37 -1.76
C ASP A 40 2.05 -14.16 -2.92
N PRO A 41 1.42 -15.21 -3.43
CA PRO A 41 2.00 -15.98 -4.52
C PRO A 41 2.38 -15.15 -5.74
N SER A 42 1.66 -14.06 -6.00
CA SER A 42 1.94 -13.20 -7.14
C SER A 42 2.78 -11.97 -6.80
N GLY A 43 3.06 -11.74 -5.52
CA GLY A 43 3.80 -10.56 -5.11
C GLY A 43 3.60 -10.27 -3.63
N VAL A 44 3.05 -9.12 -3.29
CA VAL A 44 2.75 -8.78 -1.90
C VAL A 44 1.33 -8.23 -1.77
N LEU A 45 0.79 -8.41 -0.59
CA LEU A 45 -0.52 -7.88 -0.22
C LEU A 45 -0.32 -6.87 0.88
N ILE A 46 -0.78 -5.65 0.68
CA ILE A 46 -0.61 -4.54 1.61
C ILE A 46 -1.98 -4.16 2.16
N ASN A 47 -2.10 -4.10 3.48
CA ASN A 47 -3.31 -3.61 4.13
C ASN A 47 -2.97 -2.28 4.80
N LEU A 48 -3.70 -1.23 4.50
CA LEU A 48 -3.47 0.09 5.07
C LEU A 48 -4.75 0.68 5.61
N THR A 49 -4.63 1.41 6.71
CA THR A 49 -5.73 2.17 7.29
C THR A 49 -5.23 3.57 7.57
N GLY A 50 -5.98 4.56 7.16
CA GLY A 50 -5.64 5.95 7.40
C GLY A 50 -6.45 6.88 6.53
N PRO A 51 -6.09 8.17 6.52
CA PRO A 51 -6.78 9.14 5.67
C PRO A 51 -6.66 8.78 4.19
N ILE A 52 -7.74 8.95 3.45
CA ILE A 52 -7.78 8.62 2.03
C ILE A 52 -6.68 9.38 1.26
N ALA A 53 -6.49 10.66 1.59
CA ALA A 53 -5.48 11.47 0.91
C ALA A 53 -4.07 10.89 1.10
N GLU A 54 -3.78 10.35 2.29
CA GLU A 54 -2.47 9.76 2.56
C GLU A 54 -2.32 8.41 1.84
N ILE A 55 -3.41 7.66 1.72
CA ILE A 55 -3.36 6.40 0.97
C ILE A 55 -3.09 6.66 -0.51
N ASP A 56 -3.72 7.69 -1.08
CA ASP A 56 -3.45 8.06 -2.46
C ASP A 56 -1.99 8.49 -2.64
N LEU A 57 -1.47 9.27 -1.70
CA LEU A 57 -0.09 9.69 -1.74
C LEU A 57 0.86 8.50 -1.60
N PHE A 58 0.49 7.54 -0.74
CA PHE A 58 1.27 6.31 -0.59
C PHE A 58 1.39 5.58 -1.93
N LEU A 59 0.28 5.42 -2.64
CA LEU A 59 0.30 4.72 -3.93
C LEU A 59 1.20 5.43 -4.94
N ASP A 60 1.12 6.75 -4.98
CA ASP A 60 1.93 7.54 -5.88
C ASP A 60 3.42 7.43 -5.55
N ARG A 61 3.77 7.63 -4.28
CA ARG A 61 5.16 7.54 -3.84
C ARG A 61 5.72 6.13 -3.97
N MET A 62 4.89 5.12 -3.73
CA MET A 62 5.32 3.73 -3.88
C MET A 62 5.83 3.46 -5.29
N ARG A 63 5.13 3.97 -6.29
CA ARG A 63 5.53 3.78 -7.68
C ARG A 63 6.79 4.56 -8.06
N HIS A 64 6.96 5.75 -7.49
CA HIS A 64 8.09 6.62 -7.82
C HIS A 64 9.35 6.29 -7.03
N GLU A 65 9.19 5.73 -5.82
CA GLU A 65 10.31 5.50 -4.92
C GLU A 65 10.63 4.01 -4.76
N THR A 66 10.13 3.18 -5.66
CA THR A 66 10.36 1.73 -5.63
C THR A 66 11.85 1.41 -5.52
N PRO A 67 12.25 0.49 -4.61
CA PRO A 67 13.66 0.09 -4.53
C PRO A 67 14.19 -0.38 -5.88
N PRO A 68 15.48 -0.15 -6.15
CA PRO A 68 16.03 -0.43 -7.50
C PRO A 68 15.96 -1.90 -7.90
N LEU A 69 15.98 -2.83 -6.94
CA LEU A 69 15.89 -4.26 -7.27
C LEU A 69 14.46 -4.76 -7.40
N ALA A 70 13.49 -3.95 -7.01
CA ALA A 70 12.08 -4.30 -7.12
C ALA A 70 11.53 -3.86 -8.45
N GLN A 71 10.55 -4.61 -8.95
CA GLN A 71 9.84 -4.24 -10.17
C GLN A 71 8.36 -4.44 -9.92
N ILE A 72 7.58 -3.39 -10.10
CA ILE A 72 6.13 -3.44 -9.95
C ILE A 72 5.51 -3.61 -11.33
N ASP A 73 4.83 -4.73 -11.53
CA ASP A 73 4.13 -4.99 -12.80
C ASP A 73 2.71 -4.46 -12.77
N SER A 74 2.03 -4.61 -11.64
CA SER A 74 0.68 -4.09 -11.50
C SER A 74 0.35 -3.82 -10.05
N VAL A 75 -0.55 -2.87 -9.83
CA VAL A 75 -1.05 -2.49 -8.52
C VAL A 75 -2.57 -2.46 -8.60
N THR A 76 -3.22 -3.21 -7.71
CA THR A 76 -4.67 -3.32 -7.69
C THR A 76 -5.17 -3.08 -6.28
N CYS A 77 -6.14 -2.20 -6.13
CA CYS A 77 -6.83 -2.03 -4.85
C CYS A 77 -7.98 -3.01 -4.79
N LEU A 78 -7.85 -4.03 -3.93
CA LEU A 78 -8.81 -5.13 -3.87
C LEU A 78 -10.01 -4.82 -3.00
N LEU A 79 -9.80 -4.03 -1.97
CA LEU A 79 -10.86 -3.70 -1.01
C LEU A 79 -10.66 -2.28 -0.56
N TYR A 80 -11.73 -1.53 -0.59
CA TYR A 80 -11.70 -0.15 -0.18
C TYR A 80 -12.95 0.11 0.64
N THR A 81 -12.76 0.31 1.95
CA THR A 81 -13.88 0.52 2.86
C THR A 81 -13.83 1.94 3.38
N SER A 82 -14.91 2.66 3.13
CA SER A 82 -15.07 3.99 3.67
C SER A 82 -15.76 3.89 5.03
N PRO A 83 -15.35 4.68 6.01
CA PRO A 83 -16.05 4.71 7.30
C PRO A 83 -17.44 5.32 7.18
N SER A 84 -17.74 6.05 6.10
CA SER A 84 -19.07 6.58 5.86
C SER A 84 -19.83 5.59 5.00
N PRO A 85 -20.88 5.01 5.49
CA PRO A 85 -21.65 4.08 4.71
C PRO A 85 -22.55 4.79 3.71
N ARG A 86 -22.94 5.10 3.87
CA ARG A 86 -23.87 5.47 3.34
C ARG A 86 -24.39 5.64 3.10
N ASP A 87 -24.67 5.63 3.01
CA ASP A 87 -25.11 5.63 2.84
C ASP A 87 -25.41 5.57 2.70
#